data_998e7b023db3d463dc7960546826fd8c
#
_entry.id   998e7b023db3d463dc7960546826fd8c
#
_cell.length_a   1.000
_cell.length_b   1.000
_cell.length_c   1.000
_cell.angle_alpha   90.00
_cell.angle_beta   90.00
_cell.angle_gamma   90.00
#
_symmetry.space_group_name_H-M   'P 1'
#
loop_
_entity.id
_entity.type
_entity.pdbx_description
1 polymer ?
#
loop_
_entity_poly.entity_id
_entity_poly.type
_entity_poly.pdbx_seq_one_letter_code
_entity_poly.pdbx_strand_id
1 'polypeptide(L)'
;LSEGLIGVKLRAGDSVLLDPRAALLLEKLPRPEVEELVLEEVPDVSYEDVGGLDSQIDAIMDAVELPFLHQDLFREHKLPAPKGILLYGPPGCGKTLIAKAVANSLAKKVAEVSGDVKGRSYFLNIKGPELLNKYVGETERQIRLVFERAREKSEEGWPVIVFFDEMESLFRTRGTGISSDMESTIVPQLLAEIDGVETLRNVIVIGASNREDLIDPAILRPGRLDVKIKIERPDETAAAAIFARYLTSDLPLDVGEVEGLGGGDPEKAVRSMIEATVAEMYRDDEANQFLEVTYQNGDKEVMYFKDFSSGAMIENIVRRAKKLAIKRLLATGVRGIRVDDLIESIHQEYKETEDLPNTTNPDDWAKISGKKGERIVYVRTLVKKPDTDAEGGRAIERVATGQYL
;
A
#
# COMPACT_ATOMS: atom_id res chain seq x y z
N LEU A 1 -0.18 40.20 -22.67
CA LEU A 1 0.12 38.78 -22.68
C LEU A 1 1.10 38.47 -23.80
N SER A 2 2.10 37.64 -23.56
CA SER A 2 2.98 37.15 -24.63
C SER A 2 2.23 36.13 -25.53
N GLU A 3 2.78 35.82 -26.68
CA GLU A 3 2.23 34.79 -27.57
C GLU A 3 2.07 33.44 -26.89
N GLY A 4 2.94 33.08 -25.95
CA GLY A 4 2.90 31.81 -25.19
C GLY A 4 1.76 31.72 -24.19
N LEU A 5 1.06 32.82 -23.88
CA LEU A 5 -0.10 32.84 -23.01
C LEU A 5 -1.44 33.02 -23.74
N ILE A 6 -1.40 33.08 -25.07
CA ILE A 6 -2.63 33.16 -25.88
C ILE A 6 -3.37 31.83 -25.79
N GLY A 7 -4.58 31.82 -25.21
CA GLY A 7 -5.39 30.63 -24.99
C GLY A 7 -5.20 29.95 -23.65
N VAL A 8 -4.20 30.38 -22.85
CA VAL A 8 -3.99 29.85 -21.49
C VAL A 8 -4.94 30.53 -20.51
N LYS A 9 -5.75 29.76 -19.79
CA LYS A 9 -6.60 30.28 -18.71
C LYS A 9 -5.74 30.61 -17.49
N LEU A 10 -5.66 31.88 -17.12
CA LEU A 10 -5.04 32.34 -15.88
C LEU A 10 -6.11 32.41 -14.78
N ARG A 11 -5.77 31.93 -13.59
CA ARG A 11 -6.63 31.94 -12.39
C ARG A 11 -5.98 32.78 -11.30
N ALA A 12 -6.76 33.27 -10.35
CA ALA A 12 -6.23 33.93 -9.17
C ALA A 12 -5.36 32.94 -8.38
N GLY A 13 -4.10 33.32 -8.09
CA GLY A 13 -3.13 32.46 -7.42
C GLY A 13 -2.13 31.76 -8.35
N ASP A 14 -2.26 31.88 -9.67
CA ASP A 14 -1.24 31.37 -10.59
C ASP A 14 0.05 32.19 -10.48
N SER A 15 1.18 31.47 -10.46
CA SER A 15 2.51 32.09 -10.59
C SER A 15 2.78 32.37 -12.07
N VAL A 16 3.19 33.61 -12.37
CA VAL A 16 3.47 34.01 -13.75
C VAL A 16 4.83 34.70 -13.85
N LEU A 17 5.51 34.46 -14.91
CA LEU A 17 6.73 35.22 -15.25
C LEU A 17 6.33 36.56 -15.85
N LEU A 18 6.76 37.65 -15.19
CA LEU A 18 6.47 39.01 -15.60
C LEU A 18 7.76 39.71 -16.05
N ASP A 19 7.74 40.34 -17.23
CA ASP A 19 8.75 41.36 -17.56
C ASP A 19 8.27 42.69 -16.97
N PRO A 20 8.91 43.18 -15.87
CA PRO A 20 8.50 44.42 -15.24
C PRO A 20 8.75 45.66 -16.07
N ARG A 21 9.66 45.61 -17.07
CA ARG A 21 10.00 46.75 -17.94
C ARG A 21 8.96 46.93 -19.05
N ALA A 22 8.51 45.80 -19.61
CA ALA A 22 7.50 45.78 -20.65
C ALA A 22 6.05 45.69 -20.10
N ALA A 23 5.88 45.45 -18.79
CA ALA A 23 4.61 45.10 -18.16
C ALA A 23 3.89 43.95 -18.86
N LEU A 24 4.66 42.96 -19.32
CA LEU A 24 4.19 41.86 -20.12
C LEU A 24 4.26 40.55 -19.34
N LEU A 25 3.15 39.83 -19.28
CA LEU A 25 3.14 38.46 -18.78
C LEU A 25 3.69 37.52 -19.86
N LEU A 26 4.78 36.83 -19.54
CA LEU A 26 5.54 36.02 -20.49
C LEU A 26 5.09 34.57 -20.48
N GLU A 27 4.93 33.97 -19.30
CA GLU A 27 4.67 32.56 -19.15
C GLU A 27 3.95 32.28 -17.82
N LYS A 28 3.10 31.25 -17.79
CA LYS A 28 2.56 30.69 -16.55
C LYS A 28 3.61 29.72 -16.01
N LEU A 29 4.13 30.01 -14.82
CA LEU A 29 5.09 29.15 -14.17
C LEU A 29 4.37 27.95 -13.56
N PRO A 30 4.95 26.73 -13.64
CA PRO A 30 4.47 25.59 -12.88
C PRO A 30 4.53 25.94 -11.38
N ARG A 31 3.60 25.37 -10.59
CA ARG A 31 3.57 25.56 -9.14
C ARG A 31 4.55 24.57 -8.50
N PRO A 32 5.77 24.94 -8.13
CA PRO A 32 6.77 24.01 -7.61
C PRO A 32 6.29 23.32 -6.32
N GLU A 33 5.46 23.99 -5.54
CA GLU A 33 4.90 23.45 -4.29
C GLU A 33 4.00 22.22 -4.48
N VAL A 34 3.35 22.08 -5.64
CA VAL A 34 2.52 20.89 -5.96
C VAL A 34 3.38 19.80 -6.58
N GLU A 35 4.39 20.15 -7.37
CA GLU A 35 5.31 19.19 -7.96
C GLU A 35 6.19 18.48 -6.92
N GLU A 36 6.51 19.17 -5.80
CA GLU A 36 7.25 18.57 -4.68
C GLU A 36 6.39 17.63 -3.81
N LEU A 37 5.07 17.88 -3.72
CA LEU A 37 4.16 17.13 -2.86
C LEU A 37 3.47 15.96 -3.57
N VAL A 38 3.36 16.04 -4.88
CA VAL A 38 2.59 15.08 -5.69
C VAL A 38 3.52 14.49 -6.74
N LEU A 39 3.94 13.27 -6.51
CA LEU A 39 4.64 12.50 -7.53
C LEU A 39 3.65 12.15 -8.65
N GLU A 40 3.74 12.86 -9.78
CA GLU A 40 3.05 12.50 -11.01
C GLU A 40 3.77 11.30 -11.63
N GLU A 41 3.39 10.10 -11.25
CA GLU A 41 3.93 8.88 -11.85
C GLU A 41 2.90 8.32 -12.84
N VAL A 42 3.37 7.96 -14.03
CA VAL A 42 2.67 6.95 -14.84
C VAL A 42 3.21 5.60 -14.36
N PRO A 43 2.48 4.82 -13.57
CA PRO A 43 3.02 3.61 -13.01
C PRO A 43 3.26 2.57 -14.11
N ASP A 44 4.43 1.95 -14.10
CA ASP A 44 4.77 0.80 -14.94
C ASP A 44 4.55 -0.52 -14.17
N VAL A 45 3.38 -0.62 -13.55
CA VAL A 45 2.95 -1.79 -12.77
C VAL A 45 1.67 -2.30 -13.36
N SER A 46 1.60 -3.57 -13.73
CA SER A 46 0.41 -4.24 -14.24
C SER A 46 -0.26 -5.09 -13.16
N TYR A 47 -1.50 -5.54 -13.39
CA TYR A 47 -2.15 -6.53 -12.51
C TYR A 47 -1.38 -7.85 -12.45
N GLU A 48 -0.65 -8.17 -13.51
CA GLU A 48 0.21 -9.35 -13.55
C GLU A 48 1.37 -9.27 -12.53
N ASP A 49 1.80 -8.07 -12.14
CA ASP A 49 2.83 -7.86 -11.13
C ASP A 49 2.31 -8.02 -9.70
N VAL A 50 0.99 -8.05 -9.52
CA VAL A 50 0.32 -8.23 -8.23
C VAL A 50 0.01 -9.70 -8.03
N GLY A 51 0.65 -10.34 -7.05
CA GLY A 51 0.40 -11.75 -6.72
C GLY A 51 -0.62 -11.92 -5.60
N GLY A 52 -1.53 -12.91 -5.73
CA GLY A 52 -2.39 -13.38 -4.66
C GLY A 52 -3.50 -12.43 -4.23
N LEU A 53 -3.90 -11.48 -5.08
CA LEU A 53 -4.98 -10.53 -4.82
C LEU A 53 -6.05 -10.53 -5.94
N ASP A 54 -6.25 -11.69 -6.57
CA ASP A 54 -7.13 -11.80 -7.75
C ASP A 54 -8.57 -11.33 -7.47
N SER A 55 -9.16 -11.75 -6.34
CA SER A 55 -10.51 -11.33 -5.95
C SER A 55 -10.61 -9.83 -5.62
N GLN A 56 -9.56 -9.24 -5.10
CA GLN A 56 -9.47 -7.81 -4.84
C GLN A 56 -9.30 -7.02 -6.14
N ILE A 57 -8.52 -7.55 -7.08
CA ILE A 57 -8.38 -6.97 -8.42
C ILE A 57 -9.73 -6.96 -9.12
N ASP A 58 -10.46 -8.07 -9.13
CA ASP A 58 -11.80 -8.15 -9.72
C ASP A 58 -12.76 -7.13 -9.11
N ALA A 59 -12.77 -7.03 -7.77
CA ALA A 59 -13.61 -6.05 -7.07
C ALA A 59 -13.25 -4.59 -7.41
N ILE A 60 -11.95 -4.30 -7.64
CA ILE A 60 -11.49 -2.98 -8.05
C ILE A 60 -11.85 -2.71 -9.51
N MET A 61 -11.69 -3.69 -10.39
CA MET A 61 -12.09 -3.56 -11.79
C MET A 61 -13.58 -3.25 -11.91
N ASP A 62 -14.42 -3.92 -11.14
CA ASP A 62 -15.86 -3.67 -11.11
C ASP A 62 -16.21 -2.26 -10.57
N ALA A 63 -15.48 -1.81 -9.55
CA ALA A 63 -15.73 -0.53 -8.90
C ALA A 63 -15.15 0.69 -9.65
N VAL A 64 -14.03 0.52 -10.37
CA VAL A 64 -13.30 1.62 -11.03
C VAL A 64 -13.45 1.56 -12.54
N GLU A 65 -13.02 0.45 -13.14
CA GLU A 65 -12.89 0.37 -14.58
C GLU A 65 -14.25 0.27 -15.27
N LEU A 66 -15.15 -0.55 -14.74
CA LEU A 66 -16.47 -0.75 -15.31
C LEU A 66 -17.28 0.56 -15.41
N PRO A 67 -17.42 1.37 -14.33
CA PRO A 67 -18.11 2.66 -14.41
C PRO A 67 -17.41 3.66 -15.33
N PHE A 68 -16.07 3.60 -15.37
CA PHE A 68 -15.28 4.52 -16.17
C PHE A 68 -15.42 4.25 -17.68
N LEU A 69 -15.36 2.99 -18.09
CA LEU A 69 -15.41 2.57 -19.49
C LEU A 69 -16.84 2.55 -20.04
N HIS A 70 -17.85 2.31 -19.19
CA HIS A 70 -19.24 2.09 -19.60
C HIS A 70 -20.21 3.11 -18.98
N GLN A 71 -19.82 4.39 -18.99
CA GLN A 71 -20.61 5.48 -18.38
C GLN A 71 -22.06 5.53 -18.89
N ASP A 72 -22.28 5.21 -20.17
CA ASP A 72 -23.62 5.25 -20.76
C ASP A 72 -24.52 4.14 -20.21
N LEU A 73 -23.97 2.95 -19.97
CA LEU A 73 -24.71 1.84 -19.34
C LEU A 73 -25.06 2.18 -17.88
N PHE A 74 -24.15 2.81 -17.14
CA PHE A 74 -24.42 3.27 -15.78
C PHE A 74 -25.53 4.30 -15.74
N ARG A 75 -25.58 5.25 -16.70
CA ARG A 75 -26.67 6.22 -16.82
C ARG A 75 -28.01 5.57 -17.18
N GLU A 76 -27.99 4.64 -18.13
CA GLU A 76 -29.19 3.89 -18.55
C GLU A 76 -29.81 3.15 -17.36
N HIS A 77 -28.98 2.50 -16.55
CA HIS A 77 -29.39 1.76 -15.36
C HIS A 77 -29.58 2.63 -14.11
N LYS A 78 -29.37 3.96 -14.22
CA LYS A 78 -29.43 4.91 -13.09
C LYS A 78 -28.53 4.52 -11.92
N LEU A 79 -27.39 3.90 -12.20
CA LEU A 79 -26.39 3.54 -11.21
C LEU A 79 -25.41 4.71 -11.05
N PRO A 80 -25.20 5.20 -9.82
CA PRO A 80 -24.14 6.17 -9.57
C PRO A 80 -22.76 5.46 -9.68
N ALA A 81 -21.82 6.09 -10.37
CA ALA A 81 -20.44 5.62 -10.32
C ALA A 81 -19.84 5.90 -8.94
N PRO A 82 -19.08 4.96 -8.36
CA PRO A 82 -18.35 5.21 -7.12
C PRO A 82 -17.38 6.40 -7.29
N LYS A 83 -17.30 7.27 -6.29
CA LYS A 83 -16.36 8.40 -6.31
C LYS A 83 -14.99 8.01 -5.80
N GLY A 84 -14.94 6.98 -4.97
CA GLY A 84 -13.69 6.53 -4.42
C GLY A 84 -13.77 5.18 -3.73
N ILE A 85 -12.59 4.64 -3.51
CA ILE A 85 -12.36 3.32 -2.90
C ILE A 85 -11.46 3.47 -1.70
N LEU A 86 -11.72 2.70 -0.66
CA LEU A 86 -10.80 2.49 0.45
C LEU A 86 -10.19 1.09 0.37
N LEU A 87 -8.86 1.02 0.20
CA LEU A 87 -8.07 -0.18 0.39
C LEU A 87 -7.58 -0.23 1.84
N TYR A 88 -7.97 -1.25 2.58
CA TYR A 88 -7.58 -1.33 3.99
C TYR A 88 -7.09 -2.73 4.37
N GLY A 89 -6.19 -2.78 5.35
CA GLY A 89 -5.63 -4.03 5.83
C GLY A 89 -4.18 -3.90 6.28
N PRO A 90 -3.50 -5.01 6.62
CA PRO A 90 -2.15 -5.00 7.19
C PRO A 90 -1.12 -4.29 6.28
N PRO A 91 -0.05 -3.72 6.87
CA PRO A 91 1.04 -3.13 6.10
C PRO A 91 1.78 -4.18 5.26
N GLY A 92 2.40 -3.75 4.16
CA GLY A 92 3.20 -4.63 3.30
C GLY A 92 2.42 -5.65 2.45
N CYS A 93 1.07 -5.60 2.45
CA CYS A 93 0.22 -6.53 1.70
C CYS A 93 -0.20 -6.01 0.31
N GLY A 94 0.45 -4.98 -0.24
CA GLY A 94 0.30 -4.58 -1.65
C GLY A 94 -0.72 -3.50 -1.96
N LYS A 95 -1.27 -2.77 -0.96
CA LYS A 95 -2.26 -1.69 -1.17
C LYS A 95 -1.81 -0.63 -2.19
N THR A 96 -0.60 -0.11 -2.05
CA THR A 96 -0.02 0.88 -2.96
C THR A 96 0.29 0.27 -4.33
N LEU A 97 0.71 -1.00 -4.37
CA LEU A 97 1.02 -1.72 -5.60
C LEU A 97 -0.23 -1.89 -6.47
N ILE A 98 -1.34 -2.34 -5.87
CA ILE A 98 -2.61 -2.54 -6.58
C ILE A 98 -3.20 -1.21 -7.07
N ALA A 99 -3.08 -0.11 -6.30
CA ALA A 99 -3.50 1.21 -6.74
C ALA A 99 -2.73 1.68 -7.98
N LYS A 100 -1.42 1.41 -8.05
CA LYS A 100 -0.60 1.68 -9.23
C LYS A 100 -0.99 0.82 -10.42
N ALA A 101 -1.29 -0.46 -10.21
CA ALA A 101 -1.75 -1.37 -11.27
C ALA A 101 -3.08 -0.92 -11.88
N VAL A 102 -4.02 -0.44 -11.05
CA VAL A 102 -5.30 0.17 -11.50
C VAL A 102 -5.04 1.37 -12.41
N ALA A 103 -4.12 2.26 -12.03
CA ALA A 103 -3.79 3.44 -12.83
C ALA A 103 -3.24 3.07 -14.21
N ASN A 104 -2.33 2.10 -14.26
CA ASN A 104 -1.77 1.60 -15.52
C ASN A 104 -2.82 0.91 -16.40
N SER A 105 -3.68 0.08 -15.79
CA SER A 105 -4.76 -0.60 -16.52
C SER A 105 -5.74 0.40 -17.14
N LEU A 106 -6.17 1.41 -16.36
CA LEU A 106 -7.03 2.48 -16.88
C LEU A 106 -6.39 3.23 -18.04
N ALA A 107 -5.08 3.56 -17.92
CA ALA A 107 -4.36 4.23 -19.00
C ALA A 107 -4.40 3.44 -20.29
N LYS A 108 -4.12 2.14 -20.25
CA LYS A 108 -4.14 1.24 -21.40
C LYS A 108 -5.52 1.14 -22.03
N LYS A 109 -6.56 0.93 -21.23
CA LYS A 109 -7.95 0.80 -21.71
C LYS A 109 -8.50 2.09 -22.32
N VAL A 110 -8.15 3.25 -21.74
CA VAL A 110 -8.53 4.55 -22.32
C VAL A 110 -7.82 4.78 -23.64
N ALA A 111 -6.55 4.39 -23.76
CA ALA A 111 -5.82 4.48 -25.03
C ALA A 111 -6.45 3.62 -26.12
N GLU A 112 -6.85 2.40 -25.78
CA GLU A 112 -7.54 1.49 -26.71
C GLU A 112 -8.88 2.08 -27.21
N VAL A 113 -9.66 2.70 -26.32
CA VAL A 113 -10.96 3.30 -26.67
C VAL A 113 -10.80 4.60 -27.43
N SER A 114 -9.82 5.45 -27.08
CA SER A 114 -9.59 6.76 -27.71
C SER A 114 -8.79 6.69 -29.01
N GLY A 115 -8.15 5.55 -29.30
CA GLY A 115 -7.24 5.41 -30.44
C GLY A 115 -5.92 6.19 -30.30
N ASP A 116 -5.63 6.68 -29.10
CA ASP A 116 -4.37 7.39 -28.82
C ASP A 116 -3.26 6.39 -28.46
N VAL A 117 -2.17 6.41 -29.23
CA VAL A 117 -1.03 5.49 -29.08
C VAL A 117 -0.28 5.67 -27.75
N LYS A 118 -0.50 6.78 -27.06
CA LYS A 118 0.13 7.09 -25.77
C LYS A 118 -0.92 7.21 -24.66
N GLY A 119 -1.56 6.09 -24.31
CA GLY A 119 -2.41 6.05 -23.14
C GLY A 119 -1.65 6.55 -21.90
N ARG A 120 -2.11 7.67 -21.36
CA ARG A 120 -1.54 8.24 -20.12
C ARG A 120 -2.63 8.28 -19.07
N SER A 121 -2.28 7.92 -17.87
CA SER A 121 -3.06 8.25 -16.68
C SER A 121 -2.20 9.09 -15.75
N TYR A 122 -2.83 9.90 -14.96
CA TYR A 122 -2.13 10.64 -13.91
C TYR A 122 -2.41 9.97 -12.58
N PHE A 123 -1.33 9.55 -11.91
CA PHE A 123 -1.36 8.97 -10.58
C PHE A 123 -0.76 9.98 -9.60
N LEU A 124 -1.63 10.67 -8.89
CA LEU A 124 -1.24 11.66 -7.90
C LEU A 124 -1.08 10.93 -6.55
N ASN A 125 0.14 10.60 -6.18
CA ASN A 125 0.45 9.87 -4.95
C ASN A 125 0.70 10.84 -3.80
N ILE A 126 -0.17 10.79 -2.79
CA ILE A 126 -0.12 11.64 -1.62
C ILE A 126 0.13 10.77 -0.40
N LYS A 127 1.23 10.98 0.28
CA LYS A 127 1.50 10.32 1.55
C LYS A 127 0.99 11.18 2.70
N GLY A 128 0.14 10.59 3.54
CA GLY A 128 -0.49 11.31 4.64
C GLY A 128 0.50 12.09 5.52
N PRO A 129 1.59 11.47 6.03
CA PRO A 129 2.58 12.17 6.85
C PRO A 129 3.28 13.35 6.18
N GLU A 130 3.44 13.32 4.85
CA GLU A 130 4.10 14.39 4.10
C GLU A 130 3.23 15.65 3.97
N LEU A 131 1.90 15.49 4.02
CA LEU A 131 0.96 16.60 4.03
C LEU A 131 0.82 17.29 5.39
N LEU A 132 1.18 16.60 6.48
CA LEU A 132 1.07 17.16 7.82
C LEU A 132 2.09 18.28 8.02
N ASN A 133 1.64 19.51 7.92
CA ASN A 133 2.45 20.68 8.19
C ASN A 133 2.13 21.29 9.57
N LYS A 134 3.14 21.89 10.21
CA LYS A 134 2.98 22.55 11.52
C LYS A 134 2.15 23.82 11.46
N TYR A 135 1.93 24.36 10.28
CA TYR A 135 1.20 25.62 10.09
C TYR A 135 -0.29 25.33 9.83
N VAL A 136 -1.15 25.97 10.62
CA VAL A 136 -2.61 25.88 10.47
C VAL A 136 -3.04 26.36 9.07
N GLY A 137 -3.89 25.58 8.41
CA GLY A 137 -4.41 25.89 7.07
C GLY A 137 -3.52 25.48 5.91
N GLU A 138 -2.26 25.07 6.16
CA GLU A 138 -1.36 24.66 5.08
C GLU A 138 -1.73 23.28 4.52
N THR A 139 -2.07 22.33 5.36
CA THR A 139 -2.53 20.99 4.95
C THR A 139 -3.81 21.08 4.12
N GLU A 140 -4.78 21.91 4.52
CA GLU A 140 -6.01 22.15 3.77
C GLU A 140 -5.74 22.81 2.42
N ARG A 141 -4.80 23.76 2.39
CA ARG A 141 -4.35 24.38 1.13
C ARG A 141 -3.75 23.35 0.19
N GLN A 142 -2.90 22.46 0.69
CA GLN A 142 -2.26 21.42 -0.08
C GLN A 142 -3.29 20.40 -0.63
N ILE A 143 -4.26 19.97 0.18
CA ILE A 143 -5.36 19.10 -0.30
C ILE A 143 -6.11 19.80 -1.45
N ARG A 144 -6.44 21.06 -1.32
CA ARG A 144 -7.12 21.83 -2.39
C ARG A 144 -6.29 21.88 -3.67
N LEU A 145 -4.98 22.13 -3.57
CA LEU A 145 -4.08 22.18 -4.72
C LEU A 145 -3.99 20.82 -5.46
N VAL A 146 -3.97 19.72 -4.72
CA VAL A 146 -4.01 18.37 -5.30
C VAL A 146 -5.27 18.17 -6.13
N PHE A 147 -6.43 18.52 -5.60
CA PHE A 147 -7.69 18.38 -6.33
C PHE A 147 -7.84 19.39 -7.48
N GLU A 148 -7.29 20.60 -7.36
CA GLU A 148 -7.18 21.54 -8.49
C GLU A 148 -6.33 20.92 -9.62
N ARG A 149 -5.20 20.30 -9.29
CA ARG A 149 -4.34 19.63 -10.27
C ARG A 149 -5.06 18.44 -10.92
N ALA A 150 -5.78 17.64 -10.12
CA ALA A 150 -6.59 16.55 -10.64
C ALA A 150 -7.66 17.04 -11.64
N ARG A 151 -8.31 18.17 -11.34
CA ARG A 151 -9.29 18.80 -12.25
C ARG A 151 -8.64 19.27 -13.56
N GLU A 152 -7.50 19.95 -13.48
CA GLU A 152 -6.77 20.40 -14.67
C GLU A 152 -6.46 19.22 -15.61
N LYS A 153 -5.95 18.11 -15.06
CA LYS A 153 -5.61 16.92 -15.84
C LYS A 153 -6.84 16.18 -16.39
N SER A 154 -7.92 16.15 -15.61
CA SER A 154 -9.20 15.59 -16.05
C SER A 154 -9.82 16.40 -17.20
N GLU A 155 -9.69 17.74 -17.19
CA GLU A 155 -10.14 18.61 -18.28
C GLU A 155 -9.36 18.37 -19.59
N GLU A 156 -8.12 17.89 -19.50
CA GLU A 156 -7.31 17.44 -20.65
C GLU A 156 -7.81 16.09 -21.23
N GLY A 157 -8.79 15.44 -20.58
CA GLY A 157 -9.40 14.18 -21.02
C GLY A 157 -8.75 12.92 -20.46
N TRP A 158 -7.75 13.05 -19.58
CA TRP A 158 -7.02 11.90 -19.03
C TRP A 158 -7.70 11.35 -17.77
N PRO A 159 -7.60 10.02 -17.51
CA PRO A 159 -7.96 9.47 -16.22
C PRO A 159 -6.97 9.93 -15.16
N VAL A 160 -7.50 10.37 -14.03
CA VAL A 160 -6.71 10.82 -12.88
C VAL A 160 -7.07 10.01 -11.67
N ILE A 161 -6.08 9.40 -11.05
CA ILE A 161 -6.21 8.73 -9.76
C ILE A 161 -5.54 9.59 -8.70
N VAL A 162 -6.32 10.03 -7.73
CA VAL A 162 -5.82 10.69 -6.52
C VAL A 162 -5.67 9.61 -5.46
N PHE A 163 -4.44 9.22 -5.16
CA PHE A 163 -4.14 8.17 -4.20
C PHE A 163 -3.63 8.75 -2.89
N PHE A 164 -4.35 8.47 -1.80
CA PHE A 164 -3.94 8.84 -0.44
C PHE A 164 -3.39 7.60 0.26
N ASP A 165 -2.08 7.58 0.50
CA ASP A 165 -1.46 6.54 1.33
C ASP A 165 -1.43 6.95 2.80
N GLU A 166 -1.52 5.96 3.69
CA GLU A 166 -1.55 6.17 5.14
C GLU A 166 -2.61 7.19 5.58
N MET A 167 -3.85 7.05 5.04
CA MET A 167 -4.95 7.97 5.32
C MET A 167 -5.22 8.18 6.81
N GLU A 168 -4.98 7.18 7.63
CA GLU A 168 -5.12 7.26 9.09
C GLU A 168 -4.24 8.33 9.74
N SER A 169 -3.21 8.78 9.07
CA SER A 169 -2.38 9.87 9.58
C SER A 169 -3.02 11.25 9.47
N LEU A 170 -3.86 11.43 8.43
CA LEU A 170 -4.51 12.72 8.12
C LEU A 170 -5.95 12.82 8.62
N PHE A 171 -6.68 11.70 8.58
CA PHE A 171 -8.15 11.69 8.65
C PHE A 171 -8.66 10.89 9.84
N ARG A 172 -8.06 11.12 11.02
CA ARG A 172 -8.43 10.43 12.27
C ARG A 172 -9.80 10.88 12.81
N THR A 173 -10.42 9.94 13.52
CA THR A 173 -11.63 10.22 14.30
C THR A 173 -11.32 11.21 15.41
N ARG A 174 -12.20 12.22 15.59
CA ARG A 174 -12.06 13.29 16.59
C ARG A 174 -11.88 12.72 18.01
N GLY A 175 -10.95 13.26 18.78
CA GLY A 175 -10.77 12.98 20.20
C GLY A 175 -9.73 11.95 20.56
N THR A 176 -8.91 11.45 19.61
CA THR A 176 -7.87 10.44 19.87
C THR A 176 -6.44 11.00 19.98
N GLY A 177 -6.24 12.34 19.88
CA GLY A 177 -4.91 12.95 19.86
C GLY A 177 -4.84 14.38 20.38
N ILE A 178 -3.60 14.88 20.55
CA ILE A 178 -3.24 16.19 21.13
C ILE A 178 -3.57 17.39 20.19
N SER A 179 -4.02 17.15 18.95
CA SER A 179 -4.17 18.17 17.90
C SER A 179 -5.61 18.35 17.43
N SER A 180 -6.56 18.54 18.35
CA SER A 180 -8.00 18.62 18.02
C SER A 180 -8.38 19.72 17.00
N ASP A 181 -7.59 20.79 16.90
CA ASP A 181 -7.90 21.91 16.02
C ASP A 181 -7.54 21.62 14.55
N MET A 182 -6.44 20.93 14.28
CA MET A 182 -6.05 20.55 12.91
C MET A 182 -6.98 19.49 12.33
N GLU A 183 -7.37 18.50 13.14
CA GLU A 183 -8.30 17.43 12.71
C GLU A 183 -9.71 17.99 12.40
N SER A 184 -10.09 19.11 13.01
CA SER A 184 -11.42 19.71 12.80
C SER A 184 -11.61 20.36 11.45
N THR A 185 -10.54 20.68 10.71
CA THR A 185 -10.58 21.40 9.44
C THR A 185 -10.18 20.56 8.23
N ILE A 186 -9.27 19.61 8.41
CA ILE A 186 -8.74 18.75 7.34
C ILE A 186 -9.81 17.81 6.77
N VAL A 187 -10.55 17.12 7.64
CA VAL A 187 -11.62 16.18 7.21
C VAL A 187 -12.71 16.91 6.43
N PRO A 188 -13.28 18.04 6.90
CA PRO A 188 -14.25 18.82 6.11
C PRO A 188 -13.73 19.30 4.76
N GLN A 189 -12.44 19.69 4.69
CA GLN A 189 -11.83 20.10 3.42
C GLN A 189 -11.79 18.94 2.42
N LEU A 190 -11.30 17.76 2.84
CA LEU A 190 -11.29 16.57 1.98
C LEU A 190 -12.70 16.20 1.52
N LEU A 191 -13.68 16.22 2.43
CA LEU A 191 -15.07 15.92 2.11
C LEU A 191 -15.63 16.89 1.05
N ALA A 192 -15.34 18.18 1.16
CA ALA A 192 -15.75 19.17 0.18
C ALA A 192 -15.12 18.93 -1.20
N GLU A 193 -13.85 18.51 -1.23
CA GLU A 193 -13.17 18.19 -2.47
C GLU A 193 -13.72 16.90 -3.12
N ILE A 194 -13.95 15.82 -2.35
CA ILE A 194 -14.56 14.57 -2.83
C ILE A 194 -16.00 14.82 -3.31
N ASP A 195 -16.78 15.59 -2.58
CA ASP A 195 -18.14 15.94 -2.99
C ASP A 195 -18.12 16.76 -4.30
N GLY A 196 -17.10 17.61 -4.49
CA GLY A 196 -16.84 18.34 -5.73
C GLY A 196 -16.43 17.50 -6.94
N VAL A 197 -15.95 16.29 -6.73
CA VAL A 197 -15.55 15.34 -7.81
C VAL A 197 -16.75 14.89 -8.65
N GLU A 198 -17.99 15.00 -8.18
CA GLU A 198 -19.20 14.63 -8.97
C GLU A 198 -19.29 15.28 -10.33
N THR A 199 -18.71 16.47 -10.49
CA THR A 199 -18.68 17.20 -11.76
C THR A 199 -17.56 16.74 -12.69
N LEU A 200 -16.62 15.92 -12.17
CA LEU A 200 -15.43 15.46 -12.89
C LEU A 200 -15.60 14.02 -13.35
N ARG A 201 -15.65 13.84 -14.68
CA ARG A 201 -15.94 12.53 -15.28
C ARG A 201 -14.80 11.52 -15.16
N ASN A 202 -13.55 11.98 -14.91
CA ASN A 202 -12.34 11.17 -15.07
C ASN A 202 -11.44 11.20 -13.83
N VAL A 203 -11.97 11.55 -12.65
CA VAL A 203 -11.19 11.56 -11.40
C VAL A 203 -11.72 10.50 -10.45
N ILE A 204 -10.83 9.69 -9.91
CA ILE A 204 -11.14 8.64 -8.92
C ILE A 204 -10.23 8.84 -7.72
N VAL A 205 -10.80 8.77 -6.52
CA VAL A 205 -10.06 8.85 -5.27
C VAL A 205 -9.85 7.43 -4.73
N ILE A 206 -8.60 7.05 -4.48
CA ILE A 206 -8.27 5.78 -3.83
C ILE A 206 -7.56 6.11 -2.52
N GLY A 207 -8.14 5.68 -1.41
CA GLY A 207 -7.51 5.75 -0.10
C GLY A 207 -6.87 4.42 0.28
N ALA A 208 -5.71 4.45 0.93
CA ALA A 208 -5.10 3.28 1.54
C ALA A 208 -4.89 3.52 3.04
N SER A 209 -5.21 2.52 3.86
CA SER A 209 -5.03 2.59 5.30
C SER A 209 -4.59 1.26 5.89
N ASN A 210 -3.70 1.31 6.87
CA ASN A 210 -3.36 0.17 7.71
C ASN A 210 -4.32 0.05 8.92
N ARG A 211 -5.11 1.10 9.19
CA ARG A 211 -5.94 1.26 10.37
C ARG A 211 -7.28 1.92 10.00
N GLU A 212 -8.19 1.15 9.36
CA GLU A 212 -9.51 1.66 8.98
C GLU A 212 -10.35 2.13 10.17
N ASP A 213 -10.09 1.58 11.36
CA ASP A 213 -10.74 1.97 12.60
C ASP A 213 -10.43 3.39 13.06
N LEU A 214 -9.34 3.97 12.59
CA LEU A 214 -8.94 5.35 12.89
C LEU A 214 -9.50 6.38 11.91
N ILE A 215 -9.99 5.95 10.75
CA ILE A 215 -10.52 6.87 9.73
C ILE A 215 -11.89 7.42 10.17
N ASP A 216 -12.09 8.72 9.99
CA ASP A 216 -13.38 9.35 10.29
C ASP A 216 -14.51 8.71 9.46
N PRO A 217 -15.57 8.19 10.09
CA PRO A 217 -16.67 7.53 9.39
C PRO A 217 -17.37 8.41 8.35
N ALA A 218 -17.25 9.73 8.44
CA ALA A 218 -17.82 10.64 7.46
C ALA A 218 -17.21 10.48 6.06
N ILE A 219 -15.95 10.08 5.98
CA ILE A 219 -15.26 9.82 4.70
C ILE A 219 -15.78 8.54 4.04
N LEU A 220 -16.21 7.58 4.85
CA LEU A 220 -16.64 6.25 4.43
C LEU A 220 -18.14 6.14 4.13
N ARG A 221 -18.86 7.27 4.07
CA ARG A 221 -20.29 7.29 3.77
C ARG A 221 -20.55 7.12 2.27
N PRO A 222 -21.75 6.59 1.89
CA PRO A 222 -22.15 6.51 0.49
C PRO A 222 -21.97 7.83 -0.26
N GLY A 223 -21.44 7.73 -1.48
CA GLY A 223 -21.13 8.88 -2.32
C GLY A 223 -19.74 9.51 -2.06
N ARG A 224 -18.87 8.86 -1.28
CA ARG A 224 -17.48 9.25 -1.01
C ARG A 224 -16.55 8.06 -1.22
N LEU A 225 -15.80 7.61 -0.21
CA LEU A 225 -15.06 6.34 -0.26
C LEU A 225 -15.98 5.19 0.19
N ASP A 226 -16.97 4.91 -0.60
CA ASP A 226 -18.05 3.97 -0.25
C ASP A 226 -17.75 2.53 -0.63
N VAL A 227 -16.86 2.30 -1.56
CA VAL A 227 -16.34 0.96 -1.88
C VAL A 227 -15.15 0.64 -0.97
N LYS A 228 -15.30 -0.41 -0.16
CA LYS A 228 -14.26 -0.84 0.79
C LYS A 228 -13.74 -2.20 0.40
N ILE A 229 -12.45 -2.28 0.14
CA ILE A 229 -11.79 -3.52 -0.27
C ILE A 229 -10.73 -3.88 0.77
N LYS A 230 -10.92 -5.02 1.41
CA LYS A 230 -10.00 -5.55 2.40
C LYS A 230 -8.85 -6.27 1.72
N ILE A 231 -7.64 -5.83 1.99
CA ILE A 231 -6.42 -6.50 1.60
C ILE A 231 -5.95 -7.33 2.79
N GLU A 232 -6.00 -8.64 2.65
CA GLU A 232 -5.64 -9.57 3.71
C GLU A 232 -4.16 -9.98 3.62
N ARG A 233 -3.68 -10.65 4.66
CA ARG A 233 -2.39 -11.32 4.61
C ARG A 233 -2.45 -12.46 3.60
N PRO A 234 -1.36 -12.74 2.88
CA PRO A 234 -1.35 -13.86 1.95
C PRO A 234 -1.55 -15.19 2.68
N ASP A 235 -2.43 -16.02 2.15
CA ASP A 235 -2.49 -17.46 2.45
C ASP A 235 -1.41 -18.20 1.65
N GLU A 236 -1.34 -19.53 1.79
CA GLU A 236 -0.36 -20.35 1.08
C GLU A 236 -0.38 -20.15 -0.44
N THR A 237 -1.58 -20.09 -1.02
CA THR A 237 -1.77 -19.93 -2.46
C THR A 237 -1.31 -18.55 -2.92
N ALA A 238 -1.71 -17.52 -2.20
CA ALA A 238 -1.30 -16.14 -2.45
C ALA A 238 0.21 -15.96 -2.25
N ALA A 239 0.79 -16.56 -1.21
CA ALA A 239 2.22 -16.53 -0.96
C ALA A 239 3.00 -17.16 -2.12
N ALA A 240 2.57 -18.33 -2.61
CA ALA A 240 3.18 -18.98 -3.77
C ALA A 240 3.13 -18.06 -5.02
N ALA A 241 1.99 -17.42 -5.27
CA ALA A 241 1.83 -16.47 -6.36
C ALA A 241 2.75 -15.25 -6.20
N ILE A 242 2.95 -14.74 -4.97
CA ILE A 242 3.88 -13.64 -4.69
C ILE A 242 5.33 -14.10 -4.88
N PHE A 243 5.73 -15.27 -4.36
CA PHE A 243 7.08 -15.83 -4.59
C PHE A 243 7.39 -15.95 -6.08
N ALA A 244 6.43 -16.40 -6.89
CA ALA A 244 6.60 -16.56 -8.34
C ALA A 244 6.89 -15.23 -9.08
N ARG A 245 6.57 -14.06 -8.50
CA ARG A 245 6.93 -12.75 -9.06
C ARG A 245 8.41 -12.42 -8.88
N TYR A 246 9.01 -12.90 -7.81
CA TYR A 246 10.39 -12.55 -7.43
C TYR A 246 11.40 -13.66 -7.69
N LEU A 247 10.96 -14.95 -7.71
CA LEU A 247 11.77 -16.13 -7.98
C LEU A 247 11.35 -16.72 -9.34
N THR A 248 12.07 -16.33 -10.39
CA THR A 248 11.77 -16.65 -11.78
C THR A 248 12.84 -17.56 -12.39
N SER A 249 12.52 -18.27 -13.48
CA SER A 249 13.41 -19.24 -14.12
C SER A 249 14.62 -18.64 -14.84
N ASP A 250 14.63 -17.31 -15.08
CA ASP A 250 15.78 -16.57 -15.64
C ASP A 250 16.86 -16.25 -14.59
N LEU A 251 16.57 -16.44 -13.30
CA LEU A 251 17.55 -16.30 -12.25
C LEU A 251 18.55 -17.46 -12.25
N PRO A 252 19.80 -17.23 -11.77
CA PRO A 252 20.76 -18.30 -11.62
C PRO A 252 20.32 -19.25 -10.51
N LEU A 253 19.85 -20.44 -10.89
CA LEU A 253 19.49 -21.54 -10.00
C LEU A 253 20.68 -22.49 -9.82
N ASP A 254 20.75 -23.18 -8.69
CA ASP A 254 21.76 -24.22 -8.47
C ASP A 254 21.48 -25.42 -9.39
N VAL A 255 22.50 -25.95 -10.01
CA VAL A 255 22.38 -27.09 -10.98
C VAL A 255 21.79 -28.33 -10.32
N GLY A 256 22.18 -28.61 -9.07
CA GLY A 256 21.63 -29.72 -8.32
C GLY A 256 20.14 -29.60 -8.03
N GLU A 257 19.65 -28.35 -7.78
CA GLU A 257 18.21 -28.09 -7.61
C GLU A 257 17.46 -28.26 -8.93
N VAL A 258 18.02 -27.77 -10.04
CA VAL A 258 17.39 -27.91 -11.36
C VAL A 258 17.30 -29.38 -11.78
N GLU A 259 18.33 -30.17 -11.53
CA GLU A 259 18.32 -31.59 -11.83
C GLU A 259 17.42 -32.40 -10.87
N GLY A 260 17.54 -32.14 -9.57
CA GLY A 260 16.84 -32.88 -8.51
C GLY A 260 15.34 -32.57 -8.43
N LEU A 261 14.96 -31.27 -8.41
CA LEU A 261 13.57 -30.86 -8.28
C LEU A 261 12.86 -30.67 -9.63
N GLY A 262 13.58 -30.22 -10.64
CA GLY A 262 13.02 -29.89 -11.95
C GLY A 262 13.21 -31.00 -13.02
N GLY A 263 14.01 -32.00 -12.77
CA GLY A 263 14.38 -33.03 -13.82
C GLY A 263 15.06 -32.36 -15.01
N GLY A 264 15.86 -31.32 -14.81
CA GLY A 264 16.53 -30.53 -15.82
C GLY A 264 15.71 -29.34 -16.39
N ASP A 265 14.49 -29.15 -15.93
CA ASP A 265 13.61 -28.05 -16.34
C ASP A 265 13.62 -26.93 -15.27
N PRO A 266 14.16 -25.72 -15.58
CA PRO A 266 14.24 -24.64 -14.63
C PRO A 266 12.87 -24.12 -14.14
N GLU A 267 11.82 -24.16 -14.97
CA GLU A 267 10.48 -23.71 -14.57
C GLU A 267 9.87 -24.64 -13.53
N LYS A 268 10.03 -25.96 -13.72
CA LYS A 268 9.61 -26.95 -12.74
C LYS A 268 10.41 -26.85 -11.44
N ALA A 269 11.73 -26.63 -11.55
CA ALA A 269 12.58 -26.43 -10.39
C ALA A 269 12.11 -25.23 -9.56
N VAL A 270 11.87 -24.08 -10.18
CA VAL A 270 11.34 -22.87 -9.50
C VAL A 270 10.02 -23.17 -8.81
N ARG A 271 9.09 -23.85 -9.47
CA ARG A 271 7.80 -24.21 -8.88
C ARG A 271 7.99 -25.08 -7.63
N SER A 272 8.80 -26.12 -7.71
CA SER A 272 9.08 -26.99 -6.57
C SER A 272 9.81 -26.26 -5.43
N MET A 273 10.73 -25.34 -5.76
CA MET A 273 11.41 -24.50 -4.79
C MET A 273 10.42 -23.59 -4.06
N ILE A 274 9.46 -22.99 -4.78
CA ILE A 274 8.41 -22.16 -4.19
C ILE A 274 7.51 -23.01 -3.28
N GLU A 275 7.06 -24.16 -3.76
CA GLU A 275 6.21 -25.07 -2.96
C GLU A 275 6.91 -25.48 -1.65
N ALA A 276 8.19 -25.85 -1.70
CA ALA A 276 8.96 -26.20 -0.52
C ALA A 276 9.13 -25.00 0.44
N THR A 277 9.37 -23.80 -0.10
CA THR A 277 9.54 -22.57 0.68
C THR A 277 8.25 -22.16 1.38
N VAL A 278 7.12 -22.21 0.67
CA VAL A 278 5.80 -21.90 1.22
C VAL A 278 5.39 -22.93 2.27
N ALA A 279 5.59 -24.21 1.99
CA ALA A 279 5.31 -25.29 2.96
C ALA A 279 6.09 -25.08 4.27
N GLU A 280 7.36 -24.67 4.19
CA GLU A 280 8.16 -24.34 5.37
C GLU A 280 7.62 -23.13 6.11
N MET A 281 7.30 -22.04 5.39
CA MET A 281 6.82 -20.79 5.96
C MET A 281 5.47 -20.95 6.67
N TYR A 282 4.59 -21.81 6.15
CA TYR A 282 3.22 -22.00 6.64
C TYR A 282 3.06 -23.20 7.59
N ARG A 283 4.13 -23.91 7.90
CA ARG A 283 4.12 -25.08 8.79
C ARG A 283 3.82 -24.69 10.24
N ASP A 284 2.88 -25.42 10.86
CA ASP A 284 2.47 -25.23 12.27
C ASP A 284 3.27 -26.15 13.20
N ASP A 285 4.54 -25.83 13.41
CA ASP A 285 5.40 -26.56 14.32
C ASP A 285 6.17 -25.63 15.28
N GLU A 286 6.92 -26.24 16.21
CA GLU A 286 7.70 -25.49 17.21
C GLU A 286 8.76 -24.56 16.59
N ALA A 287 9.26 -24.88 15.38
CA ALA A 287 10.28 -24.06 14.72
C ALA A 287 9.72 -22.76 14.19
N ASN A 288 8.43 -22.76 13.82
CA ASN A 288 7.72 -21.62 13.27
C ASN A 288 6.87 -20.85 14.29
N GLN A 289 6.90 -21.26 15.57
CA GLN A 289 6.27 -20.49 16.63
C GLN A 289 6.96 -19.13 16.77
N PHE A 290 6.17 -18.05 16.71
CA PHE A 290 6.70 -16.70 16.74
C PHE A 290 6.35 -15.98 18.05
N LEU A 291 5.07 -15.93 18.42
CA LEU A 291 4.57 -15.25 19.61
C LEU A 291 3.56 -16.11 20.37
N GLU A 292 3.55 -15.97 21.70
CA GLU A 292 2.43 -16.35 22.55
C GLU A 292 1.70 -15.10 23.03
N VAL A 293 0.43 -14.97 22.73
CA VAL A 293 -0.42 -13.89 23.21
C VAL A 293 -1.33 -14.40 24.32
N THR A 294 -1.49 -13.58 25.37
CA THR A 294 -2.42 -13.88 26.47
C THR A 294 -3.52 -12.82 26.44
N TYR A 295 -4.77 -13.26 26.40
CA TYR A 295 -5.96 -12.42 26.40
C TYR A 295 -6.42 -12.08 27.81
N GLN A 296 -7.31 -11.08 27.93
CA GLN A 296 -7.82 -10.62 29.22
C GLN A 296 -8.65 -11.71 29.95
N ASN A 297 -9.25 -12.63 29.22
CA ASN A 297 -9.97 -13.79 29.76
C ASN A 297 -9.05 -14.91 30.30
N GLY A 298 -7.73 -14.78 30.11
CA GLY A 298 -6.71 -15.75 30.51
C GLY A 298 -6.37 -16.78 29.44
N ASP A 299 -7.04 -16.77 28.30
CA ASP A 299 -6.73 -17.68 27.19
C ASP A 299 -5.37 -17.30 26.57
N LYS A 300 -4.67 -18.34 26.11
CA LYS A 300 -3.39 -18.22 25.42
C LYS A 300 -3.50 -18.74 24.01
N GLU A 301 -2.88 -18.02 23.08
CA GLU A 301 -2.79 -18.42 21.68
C GLU A 301 -1.36 -18.30 21.20
N VAL A 302 -0.89 -19.34 20.51
CA VAL A 302 0.42 -19.33 19.84
C VAL A 302 0.20 -18.88 18.40
N MET A 303 0.94 -17.87 17.99
CA MET A 303 0.95 -17.35 16.65
C MET A 303 2.24 -17.80 15.94
N TYR A 304 2.09 -18.17 14.68
CA TYR A 304 3.13 -18.72 13.84
C TYR A 304 3.62 -17.68 12.81
N PHE A 305 4.67 -18.00 12.09
CA PHE A 305 5.21 -17.13 11.03
C PHE A 305 4.15 -16.73 10.00
N LYS A 306 3.31 -17.67 9.58
CA LYS A 306 2.22 -17.44 8.63
C LYS A 306 1.28 -16.29 9.04
N ASP A 307 1.03 -16.14 10.34
CA ASP A 307 0.10 -15.13 10.88
C ASP A 307 0.63 -13.69 10.72
N PHE A 308 1.90 -13.55 10.39
CA PHE A 308 2.58 -12.25 10.19
C PHE A 308 3.04 -12.04 8.74
N SER A 309 2.85 -13.03 7.87
CA SER A 309 3.30 -12.97 6.49
C SER A 309 2.74 -11.75 5.74
N SER A 310 3.55 -11.19 4.86
CA SER A 310 3.15 -10.09 3.98
C SER A 310 3.91 -10.17 2.65
N GLY A 311 3.40 -9.53 1.61
CA GLY A 311 4.06 -9.48 0.32
C GLY A 311 5.46 -8.87 0.39
N ALA A 312 5.64 -7.84 1.22
CA ALA A 312 6.94 -7.21 1.44
C ALA A 312 7.95 -8.14 2.12
N MET A 313 7.51 -8.97 3.08
CA MET A 313 8.38 -9.98 3.72
C MET A 313 8.79 -11.05 2.72
N ILE A 314 7.88 -11.52 1.87
CA ILE A 314 8.19 -12.51 0.81
C ILE A 314 9.22 -11.93 -0.16
N GLU A 315 9.05 -10.69 -0.60
CA GLU A 315 10.06 -10.01 -1.43
C GLU A 315 11.42 -9.95 -0.74
N ASN A 316 11.47 -9.59 0.55
CA ASN A 316 12.71 -9.54 1.33
C ASN A 316 13.36 -10.92 1.47
N ILE A 317 12.59 -11.98 1.70
CA ILE A 317 13.07 -13.35 1.77
C ILE A 317 13.79 -13.71 0.46
N VAL A 318 13.17 -13.51 -0.69
CA VAL A 318 13.78 -13.80 -1.99
C VAL A 318 15.02 -12.92 -2.24
N ARG A 319 14.95 -11.62 -1.90
CA ARG A 319 16.10 -10.70 -2.03
C ARG A 319 17.27 -11.13 -1.15
N ARG A 320 17.01 -11.65 0.04
CA ARG A 320 18.01 -12.16 0.97
C ARG A 320 18.63 -13.46 0.45
N ALA A 321 17.82 -14.41 -0.05
CA ALA A 321 18.27 -15.63 -0.67
C ALA A 321 19.20 -15.38 -1.88
N LYS A 322 18.85 -14.42 -2.73
CA LYS A 322 19.72 -13.94 -3.82
C LYS A 322 21.09 -13.47 -3.30
N LYS A 323 21.11 -12.72 -2.17
CA LYS A 323 22.37 -12.27 -1.56
C LYS A 323 23.19 -13.42 -0.97
N LEU A 324 22.54 -14.42 -0.35
CA LEU A 324 23.22 -15.63 0.16
C LEU A 324 23.85 -16.42 -0.98
N ALA A 325 23.15 -16.64 -2.08
CA ALA A 325 23.69 -17.29 -3.28
C ALA A 325 24.90 -16.53 -3.86
N ILE A 326 24.88 -15.20 -3.91
CA ILE A 326 26.02 -14.39 -4.35
C ILE A 326 27.21 -14.54 -3.38
N LYS A 327 26.98 -14.47 -2.07
CA LYS A 327 28.04 -14.68 -1.07
C LYS A 327 28.70 -16.06 -1.22
N ARG A 328 27.89 -17.10 -1.40
CA ARG A 328 28.40 -18.46 -1.64
C ARG A 328 29.23 -18.55 -2.92
N LEU A 329 28.76 -17.96 -4.02
CA LEU A 329 29.52 -17.91 -5.27
C LEU A 329 30.91 -17.28 -5.07
N LEU A 330 30.99 -16.15 -4.36
CA LEU A 330 32.26 -15.46 -4.11
C LEU A 330 33.18 -16.22 -3.18
N ALA A 331 32.65 -17.00 -2.22
CA ALA A 331 33.44 -17.74 -1.24
C ALA A 331 33.88 -19.10 -1.77
N THR A 332 33.04 -19.81 -2.53
CA THR A 332 33.25 -21.22 -2.90
C THR A 332 33.26 -21.49 -4.40
N GLY A 333 32.87 -20.48 -5.22
CA GLY A 333 32.70 -20.68 -6.66
C GLY A 333 31.37 -21.37 -7.06
N VAL A 334 30.54 -21.79 -6.10
CA VAL A 334 29.27 -22.47 -6.38
C VAL A 334 28.18 -21.44 -6.70
N ARG A 335 27.61 -21.55 -7.90
CA ARG A 335 26.61 -20.62 -8.43
C ARG A 335 25.19 -21.15 -8.24
N GLY A 336 24.27 -20.26 -7.96
CA GLY A 336 22.84 -20.48 -8.04
C GLY A 336 22.12 -20.42 -6.70
N ILE A 337 20.83 -20.14 -6.76
CA ILE A 337 19.93 -20.07 -5.60
C ILE A 337 19.49 -21.48 -5.26
N ARG A 338 19.42 -21.79 -3.96
CA ARG A 338 18.98 -23.07 -3.39
C ARG A 338 17.75 -22.91 -2.54
N VAL A 339 17.03 -23.99 -2.31
CA VAL A 339 15.93 -24.02 -1.32
C VAL A 339 16.44 -23.66 0.06
N ASP A 340 17.63 -24.16 0.46
CA ASP A 340 18.24 -23.81 1.76
C ASP A 340 18.46 -22.30 1.95
N ASP A 341 18.82 -21.57 0.87
CA ASP A 341 18.96 -20.10 0.93
C ASP A 341 17.63 -19.42 1.24
N LEU A 342 16.52 -19.93 0.70
CA LEU A 342 15.18 -19.41 0.94
C LEU A 342 14.73 -19.72 2.36
N ILE A 343 14.92 -20.94 2.85
CA ILE A 343 14.57 -21.36 4.21
C ILE A 343 15.38 -20.57 5.24
N GLU A 344 16.69 -20.43 5.07
CA GLU A 344 17.53 -19.61 5.94
C GLU A 344 17.04 -18.14 5.94
N SER A 345 16.65 -17.64 4.77
CA SER A 345 16.14 -16.27 4.65
C SER A 345 14.79 -16.08 5.36
N ILE A 346 13.90 -17.08 5.40
CA ILE A 346 12.67 -17.05 6.21
C ILE A 346 13.02 -16.83 7.67
N HIS A 347 13.87 -17.69 8.24
CA HIS A 347 14.22 -17.59 9.66
C HIS A 347 14.93 -16.27 10.02
N GLN A 348 15.79 -15.77 9.12
CA GLN A 348 16.46 -14.48 9.32
C GLN A 348 15.47 -13.30 9.28
N GLU A 349 14.50 -13.31 8.36
CA GLU A 349 13.49 -12.26 8.24
C GLU A 349 12.63 -12.18 9.51
N TYR A 350 12.18 -13.31 10.02
CA TYR A 350 11.37 -13.35 11.25
C TYR A 350 12.17 -13.01 12.50
N LYS A 351 13.44 -13.40 12.55
CA LYS A 351 14.33 -13.01 13.66
C LYS A 351 14.55 -11.50 13.73
N GLU A 352 14.71 -10.85 12.58
CA GLU A 352 14.81 -9.38 12.52
C GLU A 352 13.48 -8.69 12.89
N THR A 353 12.37 -9.32 12.52
CA THR A 353 11.03 -8.81 12.89
C THR A 353 10.75 -8.97 14.38
N GLU A 354 11.36 -9.93 15.07
CA GLU A 354 11.26 -10.10 16.54
C GLU A 354 11.76 -8.86 17.30
N ASP A 355 12.82 -8.22 16.80
CA ASP A 355 13.41 -7.05 17.47
C ASP A 355 12.59 -5.75 17.22
N LEU A 356 11.61 -5.78 16.33
CA LEU A 356 10.83 -4.61 15.92
C LEU A 356 9.53 -4.31 16.70
N PRO A 357 8.90 -5.20 17.49
CA PRO A 357 7.67 -4.84 18.16
C PRO A 357 7.91 -3.91 19.33
N ASN A 358 8.18 -2.65 19.05
CA ASN A 358 8.13 -1.56 20.02
C ASN A 358 6.70 -1.06 20.28
N THR A 359 5.68 -1.81 19.89
CA THR A 359 4.31 -1.49 20.26
C THR A 359 4.05 -2.02 21.67
N THR A 360 4.31 -1.17 22.64
CA THR A 360 3.90 -1.37 24.05
C THR A 360 2.39 -1.36 24.22
N ASN A 361 1.64 -1.17 23.12
CA ASN A 361 0.17 -1.12 23.15
C ASN A 361 -0.43 -2.49 22.80
N PRO A 362 -1.05 -3.19 23.77
CA PRO A 362 -1.70 -4.48 23.51
C PRO A 362 -2.80 -4.42 22.45
N ASP A 363 -3.47 -3.27 22.29
CA ASP A 363 -4.53 -3.08 21.32
C ASP A 363 -4.01 -3.10 19.86
N ASP A 364 -2.75 -2.73 19.63
CA ASP A 364 -2.15 -2.82 18.31
C ASP A 364 -1.84 -4.27 17.92
N TRP A 365 -1.48 -5.11 18.90
CA TRP A 365 -1.31 -6.54 18.69
C TRP A 365 -2.64 -7.27 18.42
N ALA A 366 -3.72 -6.90 19.12
CA ALA A 366 -5.05 -7.46 18.88
C ALA A 366 -5.51 -7.23 17.42
N LYS A 367 -5.09 -6.12 16.81
CA LYS A 367 -5.38 -5.80 15.41
C LYS A 367 -4.52 -6.57 14.41
N ILE A 368 -3.27 -6.85 14.79
CA ILE A 368 -2.36 -7.70 14.00
C ILE A 368 -2.89 -9.14 13.96
N SER A 369 -3.39 -9.67 15.08
CA SER A 369 -3.97 -11.02 15.16
C SER A 369 -5.32 -11.17 14.46
N GLY A 370 -5.97 -10.07 14.05
CA GLY A 370 -7.26 -10.11 13.34
C GLY A 370 -8.48 -10.50 14.19
N LYS A 371 -8.30 -10.85 15.46
CA LYS A 371 -9.42 -11.15 16.37
C LYS A 371 -10.02 -9.87 16.92
N LYS A 372 -11.22 -9.54 16.48
CA LYS A 372 -12.00 -8.40 16.99
C LYS A 372 -12.62 -8.78 18.35
N GLY A 373 -12.31 -7.99 19.37
CA GLY A 373 -13.08 -7.97 20.62
C GLY A 373 -12.38 -8.48 21.87
N GLU A 374 -11.23 -9.14 21.78
CA GLU A 374 -10.50 -9.60 22.95
C GLU A 374 -9.24 -8.75 23.16
N ARG A 375 -9.09 -8.23 24.38
CA ARG A 375 -7.95 -7.40 24.75
C ARG A 375 -6.74 -8.26 25.08
N ILE A 376 -5.63 -8.08 24.37
CA ILE A 376 -4.35 -8.71 24.68
C ILE A 376 -3.74 -8.00 25.90
N VAL A 377 -3.35 -8.79 26.90
CA VAL A 377 -2.74 -8.27 28.14
C VAL A 377 -1.26 -8.59 28.26
N TYR A 378 -0.78 -9.61 27.52
CA TYR A 378 0.62 -10.02 27.57
C TYR A 378 1.02 -10.68 26.24
N VAL A 379 2.25 -10.38 25.79
CA VAL A 379 2.86 -11.00 24.59
C VAL A 379 4.24 -11.52 24.96
N ARG A 380 4.51 -12.77 24.61
CA ARG A 380 5.81 -13.42 24.81
C ARG A 380 6.36 -13.89 23.48
N THR A 381 7.61 -13.60 23.17
CA THR A 381 8.32 -14.11 22.01
C THR A 381 8.76 -15.55 22.24
N LEU A 382 8.53 -16.44 21.29
CA LEU A 382 8.86 -17.87 21.36
C LEU A 382 10.09 -18.25 20.51
N VAL A 383 10.61 -17.34 19.70
CA VAL A 383 11.77 -17.61 18.82
C VAL A 383 12.97 -18.06 19.65
N LYS A 384 13.44 -19.27 19.42
CA LYS A 384 14.61 -19.84 20.11
C LYS A 384 15.87 -19.08 19.69
N LYS A 385 16.52 -18.38 20.62
CA LYS A 385 17.89 -17.89 20.41
C LYS A 385 18.83 -19.08 20.40
N PRO A 386 19.73 -19.23 19.40
CA PRO A 386 20.81 -20.20 19.51
C PRO A 386 21.71 -19.79 20.69
N ASP A 387 21.82 -20.69 21.67
CA ASP A 387 22.75 -20.64 22.81
C ASP A 387 22.79 -19.35 23.64
N THR A 388 21.72 -19.06 24.36
CA THR A 388 21.82 -18.41 25.70
C THR A 388 20.61 -18.82 26.52
N ASP A 389 20.85 -19.56 27.60
CA ASP A 389 19.89 -19.83 28.66
C ASP A 389 19.42 -18.52 29.30
N ALA A 390 18.34 -17.97 28.79
CA ALA A 390 17.59 -16.95 29.50
C ALA A 390 16.15 -16.97 29.00
N GLU A 391 15.23 -17.26 29.88
CA GLU A 391 13.78 -17.04 29.72
C GLU A 391 13.52 -15.56 29.39
N GLY A 392 13.54 -15.22 28.11
CA GLY A 392 13.40 -13.86 27.63
C GLY A 392 11.98 -13.49 27.25
N GLY A 393 11.03 -13.62 28.17
CA GLY A 393 9.72 -12.98 28.02
C GLY A 393 9.83 -11.50 28.41
N ARG A 394 9.49 -10.57 27.53
CA ARG A 394 9.27 -9.17 27.91
C ARG A 394 7.83 -9.01 28.36
N ALA A 395 7.65 -8.79 29.68
CA ALA A 395 6.36 -8.37 30.21
C ALA A 395 6.04 -6.97 29.66
N ILE A 396 4.87 -6.82 29.06
CA ILE A 396 4.33 -5.48 28.79
C ILE A 396 3.85 -4.95 30.14
N GLU A 397 4.66 -4.06 30.75
CA GLU A 397 4.22 -3.40 31.98
C GLU A 397 2.92 -2.64 31.72
N ARG A 398 1.96 -2.83 32.62
CA ARG A 398 0.73 -2.03 32.65
C ARG A 398 1.16 -0.57 32.77
N VAL A 399 0.95 0.23 31.75
CA VAL A 399 0.85 1.67 31.93
C VAL A 399 -0.38 1.88 32.80
N ALA A 400 -0.16 2.11 34.09
CA ALA A 400 -1.22 2.54 34.99
C ALA A 400 -1.78 3.83 34.36
N THR A 401 -3.01 3.75 33.84
CA THR A 401 -3.78 4.93 33.46
C THR A 401 -3.88 5.76 34.74
N GLY A 402 -3.03 6.79 34.81
CA GLY A 402 -3.00 7.73 35.90
C GLY A 402 -4.39 8.31 36.07
N GLN A 403 -4.86 8.28 37.27
CA GLN A 403 -5.92 9.10 37.79
C GLN A 403 -5.67 10.55 37.38
N TYR A 404 -6.50 11.06 36.49
CA TYR A 404 -6.72 12.49 36.42
C TYR A 404 -8.02 12.77 37.16
N LEU A 405 -7.84 13.32 38.36
CA LEU A 405 -8.84 14.11 39.05
C LEU A 405 -9.11 15.39 38.25
#